data_b99c3e71b2af4f320b94f371156d1665
#
_entry.id   b99c3e71b2af4f320b94f371156d1665
#
_cell.length_a   1.000
_cell.length_b   1.000
_cell.length_c   1.000
_cell.angle_alpha   90.00
_cell.angle_beta   90.00
_cell.angle_gamma   90.00
#
_symmetry.space_group_name_H-M   'P 1'
#
loop_
_entity.id
_entity.type
_entity.pdbx_description
1 polymer ?
#
loop_
_entity_poly.entity_id
_entity_poly.type
_entity_poly.pdbx_seq_one_letter_code
_entity_poly.pdbx_strand_id
1 'polypeptide(L)'
;MRKSVRFTKMHGAGNDYIYVDTQKYDVPDPSVAAIAWSNRHTGIGSDGLVLIGKPYGGVDADFSMRIFNADGSEAKMCGNASRCIAKYLYERRLTDKTTIHLQTLSGVKILTLHLADGENAGCGSDNIHNNKVESVTVDMLAPSFHVPEQYDETAGDALTVGSRTFHGTFVSMGNPHFVCFVDDIDTLDVARYGSAMEVASAFPERCNIEFAEIKADGAIRTRVWERGSGITMACGTGACATAVAAVIAGKSSRRSAIIMDGGTLHIEWNEADGHVYMTGPAAFVFDGEIEI
;
A
#
# COMPACT_ATOMS: atom_id res chain seq x y z
N MET A 1 27.04 -22.22 15.10
CA MET A 1 26.71 -22.11 13.66
C MET A 1 26.00 -20.79 13.48
N ARG A 2 26.45 -19.95 12.58
CA ARG A 2 25.69 -18.76 12.21
C ARG A 2 24.39 -19.21 11.57
N LYS A 3 23.25 -18.65 12.02
CA LYS A 3 21.97 -18.93 11.39
C LYS A 3 21.84 -18.02 10.16
N SER A 4 21.33 -18.55 9.06
CA SER A 4 21.00 -17.76 7.88
C SER A 4 19.51 -17.72 7.64
N VAL A 5 19.04 -16.62 7.06
CA VAL A 5 17.65 -16.38 6.69
C VAL A 5 17.58 -16.14 5.19
N ARG A 6 16.78 -16.94 4.49
CA ARG A 6 16.45 -16.66 3.08
C ARG A 6 15.33 -15.68 3.00
N PHE A 7 15.46 -14.75 2.08
CA PHE A 7 14.48 -13.72 1.81
C PHE A 7 14.20 -13.57 0.32
N THR A 8 13.09 -12.96 0.01
CA THR A 8 12.74 -12.52 -1.35
C THR A 8 12.56 -10.99 -1.32
N LYS A 9 13.22 -10.28 -2.24
CA LYS A 9 12.97 -8.87 -2.48
C LYS A 9 11.84 -8.73 -3.48
N MET A 10 10.82 -7.94 -3.14
CA MET A 10 9.69 -7.66 -4.03
C MET A 10 9.27 -6.19 -3.92
N HIS A 11 8.53 -5.69 -4.90
CA HIS A 11 7.88 -4.38 -4.82
C HIS A 11 6.47 -4.39 -5.40
N GLY A 12 5.63 -3.50 -4.88
CA GLY A 12 4.33 -3.15 -5.43
C GLY A 12 4.30 -1.66 -5.76
N ALA A 13 4.28 -1.32 -7.06
CA ALA A 13 4.31 0.06 -7.52
C ALA A 13 5.50 0.86 -6.95
N GLY A 14 6.72 0.29 -6.98
CA GLY A 14 7.94 0.95 -6.52
C GLY A 14 8.19 0.92 -5.01
N ASN A 15 7.19 0.63 -4.19
CA ASN A 15 7.36 0.44 -2.75
C ASN A 15 7.90 -0.97 -2.47
N ASP A 16 9.16 -1.06 -2.00
CA ASP A 16 9.95 -2.28 -1.99
C ASP A 16 10.24 -2.81 -0.58
N TYR A 17 10.04 -4.11 -0.37
CA TYR A 17 10.24 -4.77 0.92
C TYR A 17 11.06 -6.06 0.78
N ILE A 18 11.64 -6.45 1.92
CA ILE A 18 12.27 -7.76 2.13
C ILE A 18 11.22 -8.68 2.72
N TYR A 19 10.93 -9.81 2.07
CA TYR A 19 9.92 -10.78 2.50
C TYR A 19 10.58 -12.02 3.07
N VAL A 20 10.17 -12.44 4.27
CA VAL A 20 10.65 -13.64 4.95
C VAL A 20 9.48 -14.55 5.31
N ASP A 21 9.57 -15.82 4.92
CA ASP A 21 8.63 -16.87 5.35
C ASP A 21 9.02 -17.37 6.75
N THR A 22 8.29 -16.90 7.77
CA THR A 22 8.54 -17.24 9.17
C THR A 22 8.12 -18.64 9.56
N GLN A 23 7.48 -19.38 8.65
CA GLN A 23 7.25 -20.81 8.83
C GLN A 23 8.54 -21.62 8.64
N LYS A 24 9.55 -21.04 7.96
CA LYS A 24 10.85 -21.66 7.67
C LYS A 24 12.02 -21.00 8.39
N TYR A 25 11.94 -19.69 8.58
CA TYR A 25 13.05 -18.89 9.11
C TYR A 25 12.58 -18.06 10.31
N ASP A 26 13.37 -18.09 11.36
CA ASP A 26 13.13 -17.28 12.56
C ASP A 26 13.88 -15.94 12.44
N VAL A 27 13.19 -14.84 12.70
CA VAL A 27 13.75 -13.49 12.81
C VAL A 27 13.51 -13.02 14.24
N PRO A 28 14.46 -13.20 15.16
CA PRO A 28 14.24 -13.00 16.60
C PRO A 28 13.85 -11.59 16.98
N ASP A 29 14.44 -10.58 16.33
CA ASP A 29 14.12 -9.16 16.51
C ASP A 29 13.82 -8.50 15.16
N PRO A 30 12.56 -8.54 14.71
CA PRO A 30 12.20 -7.98 13.41
C PRO A 30 12.42 -6.48 13.27
N SER A 31 12.30 -5.72 14.37
CA SER A 31 12.53 -4.27 14.37
C SER A 31 14.00 -3.95 14.09
N VAL A 32 14.91 -4.59 14.80
CA VAL A 32 16.37 -4.44 14.58
C VAL A 32 16.76 -4.94 13.19
N ALA A 33 16.21 -6.09 12.76
CA ALA A 33 16.45 -6.63 11.43
C ALA A 33 15.98 -5.66 10.34
N ALA A 34 14.80 -5.06 10.49
CA ALA A 34 14.27 -4.09 9.53
C ALA A 34 15.21 -2.88 9.37
N ILE A 35 15.72 -2.31 10.47
CA ILE A 35 16.68 -1.20 10.43
C ILE A 35 17.96 -1.60 9.67
N ALA A 36 18.55 -2.73 10.07
CA ALA A 36 19.84 -3.17 9.52
C ALA A 36 19.73 -3.58 8.04
N TRP A 37 18.70 -4.37 7.70
CA TRP A 37 18.55 -4.93 6.35
C TRP A 37 18.02 -3.91 5.35
N SER A 38 17.21 -2.93 5.80
CA SER A 38 16.65 -1.91 4.91
C SER A 38 17.65 -0.84 4.51
N ASN A 39 18.80 -0.73 5.19
CA ASN A 39 19.83 0.24 4.80
C ASN A 39 20.31 -0.02 3.37
N ARG A 40 20.16 1.00 2.49
CA ARG A 40 20.46 0.86 1.06
C ARG A 40 21.95 0.84 0.72
N HIS A 41 22.82 1.17 1.68
CA HIS A 41 24.26 1.21 1.49
C HIS A 41 24.99 0.04 2.18
N THR A 42 24.49 -0.44 3.31
CA THR A 42 25.16 -1.42 4.15
C THR A 42 24.35 -2.69 4.40
N GLY A 43 23.08 -2.69 4.00
CA GLY A 43 22.15 -3.81 4.09
C GLY A 43 21.72 -4.30 2.71
N ILE A 44 20.53 -4.91 2.66
CA ILE A 44 19.87 -5.36 1.42
C ILE A 44 19.28 -4.14 0.67
N GLY A 45 18.83 -3.13 1.43
CA GLY A 45 18.17 -1.94 0.92
C GLY A 45 16.70 -2.16 0.62
N SER A 46 15.81 -1.46 1.33
CA SER A 46 14.34 -1.54 1.15
C SER A 46 13.62 -0.44 1.91
N ASP A 47 12.30 -0.37 1.75
CA ASP A 47 11.43 0.45 2.58
C ASP A 47 11.09 -0.25 3.92
N GLY A 48 11.43 -1.55 4.06
CA GLY A 48 11.24 -2.30 5.29
C GLY A 48 11.27 -3.82 5.13
N LEU A 49 10.81 -4.51 6.17
CA LEU A 49 10.77 -5.95 6.31
C LEU A 49 9.33 -6.44 6.46
N VAL A 50 8.96 -7.47 5.72
CA VAL A 50 7.66 -8.15 5.79
C VAL A 50 7.86 -9.59 6.21
N LEU A 51 7.16 -10.00 7.27
CA LEU A 51 7.14 -11.37 7.77
C LEU A 51 5.82 -12.02 7.35
N ILE A 52 5.91 -13.16 6.66
CA ILE A 52 4.77 -13.96 6.24
C ILE A 52 4.71 -15.17 7.17
N GLY A 53 3.59 -15.35 7.89
CA GLY A 53 3.45 -16.39 8.88
C GLY A 53 2.11 -17.12 8.84
N LYS A 54 1.92 -18.00 9.83
CA LYS A 54 0.60 -18.59 10.11
C LYS A 54 -0.28 -17.58 10.84
N PRO A 55 -1.60 -17.65 10.67
CA PRO A 55 -2.52 -16.89 11.50
C PRO A 55 -2.32 -17.18 12.99
N TYR A 56 -2.57 -16.20 13.83
CA TYR A 56 -2.42 -16.30 15.28
C TYR A 56 -3.67 -15.78 16.00
N GLY A 57 -3.80 -16.08 17.29
CA GLY A 57 -4.90 -15.59 18.12
C GLY A 57 -6.28 -16.16 17.74
N GLY A 58 -6.35 -17.30 17.04
CA GLY A 58 -7.61 -17.93 16.65
C GLY A 58 -8.37 -17.20 15.53
N VAL A 59 -7.70 -16.31 14.80
CA VAL A 59 -8.28 -15.57 13.66
C VAL A 59 -8.46 -16.52 12.48
N ASP A 60 -9.63 -16.49 11.85
CA ASP A 60 -9.92 -17.25 10.61
C ASP A 60 -9.29 -16.51 9.43
N ALA A 61 -8.10 -16.96 9.06
CA ALA A 61 -7.32 -16.45 7.93
C ALA A 61 -6.41 -17.56 7.39
N ASP A 62 -5.91 -17.38 6.17
CA ASP A 62 -5.01 -18.36 5.53
C ASP A 62 -3.55 -18.14 5.97
N PHE A 63 -3.15 -16.86 6.02
CA PHE A 63 -1.80 -16.42 6.38
C PHE A 63 -1.85 -15.16 7.22
N SER A 64 -0.70 -14.80 7.80
CA SER A 64 -0.53 -13.53 8.53
C SER A 64 0.60 -12.71 7.94
N MET A 65 0.50 -11.39 8.12
CA MET A 65 1.52 -10.39 7.80
C MET A 65 1.88 -9.61 9.05
N ARG A 66 3.19 -9.47 9.30
CA ARG A 66 3.75 -8.40 10.12
C ARG A 66 4.67 -7.57 9.23
N ILE A 67 4.64 -6.26 9.36
CA ILE A 67 5.42 -5.35 8.53
C ILE A 67 6.13 -4.31 9.38
N PHE A 68 7.42 -4.15 9.14
CA PHE A 68 8.29 -3.22 9.83
C PHE A 68 8.90 -2.25 8.83
N ASN A 69 8.76 -0.96 9.07
CA ASN A 69 9.38 0.08 8.26
C ASN A 69 10.90 0.07 8.41
N ALA A 70 11.62 0.78 7.53
CA ALA A 70 13.08 0.90 7.59
C ALA A 70 13.61 1.54 8.89
N ASP A 71 12.79 2.25 9.66
CA ASP A 71 13.10 2.81 10.98
C ASP A 71 12.84 1.82 12.13
N GLY A 72 12.36 0.59 11.82
CA GLY A 72 12.04 -0.47 12.76
C GLY A 72 10.63 -0.37 13.37
N SER A 73 9.85 0.66 13.08
CA SER A 73 8.47 0.77 13.55
C SER A 73 7.57 -0.27 12.88
N GLU A 74 6.67 -0.90 13.62
CA GLU A 74 5.71 -1.85 13.08
C GLU A 74 4.47 -1.12 12.56
N ALA A 75 4.16 -1.30 11.28
CA ALA A 75 2.96 -0.74 10.67
C ALA A 75 1.79 -1.74 10.74
N LYS A 76 0.57 -1.20 10.80
CA LYS A 76 -0.63 -2.04 10.94
C LYS A 76 -0.95 -2.84 9.67
N MET A 77 -0.68 -2.28 8.49
CA MET A 77 -0.94 -2.88 7.18
C MET A 77 -0.24 -2.06 6.09
N CYS A 78 0.05 -2.71 4.97
CA CYS A 78 0.49 -2.07 3.73
C CYS A 78 -0.14 -2.80 2.53
N GLY A 79 -0.93 -2.07 1.73
CA GLY A 79 -1.61 -2.66 0.56
C GLY A 79 -0.64 -3.11 -0.52
N ASN A 80 0.50 -2.41 -0.70
CA ASN A 80 1.54 -2.82 -1.65
C ASN A 80 2.18 -4.15 -1.21
N ALA A 81 2.50 -4.28 0.09
CA ALA A 81 3.04 -5.51 0.66
C ALA A 81 2.03 -6.67 0.57
N SER A 82 0.75 -6.41 0.80
CA SER A 82 -0.31 -7.43 0.70
C SER A 82 -0.39 -8.03 -0.70
N ARG A 83 -0.30 -7.20 -1.76
CA ARG A 83 -0.26 -7.70 -3.15
C ARG A 83 0.95 -8.58 -3.42
N CYS A 84 2.13 -8.16 -2.94
CA CYS A 84 3.35 -8.96 -3.05
C CYS A 84 3.23 -10.29 -2.31
N ILE A 85 2.63 -10.31 -1.11
CA ILE A 85 2.38 -11.55 -0.36
C ILE A 85 1.50 -12.50 -1.16
N ALA A 86 0.38 -12.03 -1.71
CA ALA A 86 -0.52 -12.88 -2.49
C ALA A 86 0.20 -13.53 -3.67
N LYS A 87 0.96 -12.72 -4.46
CA LYS A 87 1.79 -13.24 -5.55
C LYS A 87 2.86 -14.22 -5.06
N TYR A 88 3.55 -13.89 -3.97
CA TYR A 88 4.57 -14.75 -3.37
C TYR A 88 3.98 -16.11 -2.98
N LEU A 89 2.86 -16.13 -2.26
CA LEU A 89 2.23 -17.35 -1.78
C LEU A 89 1.81 -18.26 -2.93
N TYR A 90 1.19 -17.69 -3.96
CA TYR A 90 0.70 -18.45 -5.11
C TYR A 90 1.86 -18.96 -5.99
N GLU A 91 2.75 -18.09 -6.45
CA GLU A 91 3.82 -18.47 -7.37
C GLU A 91 4.93 -19.32 -6.71
N ARG A 92 5.08 -19.24 -5.36
CA ARG A 92 5.95 -20.15 -4.59
C ARG A 92 5.26 -21.45 -4.18
N ARG A 93 4.02 -21.67 -4.63
CA ARG A 93 3.23 -22.90 -4.37
C ARG A 93 2.99 -23.15 -2.88
N LEU A 94 2.80 -22.10 -2.10
CA LEU A 94 2.40 -22.21 -0.70
C LEU A 94 0.89 -22.28 -0.53
N THR A 95 0.16 -21.91 -1.58
CA THR A 95 -1.30 -22.07 -1.73
C THR A 95 -1.67 -22.16 -3.21
N ASP A 96 -2.80 -22.79 -3.50
CA ASP A 96 -3.47 -22.82 -4.80
C ASP A 96 -4.70 -21.90 -4.87
N LYS A 97 -5.00 -21.23 -3.75
CA LYS A 97 -6.13 -20.30 -3.65
C LYS A 97 -5.89 -19.04 -4.46
N THR A 98 -6.88 -18.60 -5.22
CA THR A 98 -6.92 -17.29 -5.90
C THR A 98 -7.57 -16.21 -5.06
N THR A 99 -8.20 -16.58 -3.93
CA THR A 99 -8.67 -15.66 -2.89
C THR A 99 -8.02 -16.06 -1.58
N ILE A 100 -7.28 -15.12 -0.96
CA ILE A 100 -6.47 -15.33 0.24
C ILE A 100 -6.95 -14.38 1.33
N HIS A 101 -7.24 -14.93 2.52
CA HIS A 101 -7.51 -14.16 3.72
C HIS A 101 -6.20 -13.92 4.48
N LEU A 102 -5.75 -12.67 4.50
CA LEU A 102 -4.50 -12.25 5.13
C LEU A 102 -4.76 -11.53 6.45
N GLN A 103 -4.36 -12.13 7.56
CA GLN A 103 -4.40 -11.48 8.87
C GLN A 103 -3.34 -10.37 8.94
N THR A 104 -3.76 -9.16 9.34
CA THR A 104 -2.90 -8.00 9.60
C THR A 104 -3.26 -7.40 10.97
N LEU A 105 -2.47 -6.46 11.48
CA LEU A 105 -2.81 -5.71 12.70
C LEU A 105 -4.04 -4.80 12.52
N SER A 106 -4.46 -4.52 11.27
CA SER A 106 -5.71 -3.79 10.95
C SER A 106 -6.87 -4.71 10.56
N GLY A 107 -6.84 -5.98 10.98
CA GLY A 107 -7.85 -6.98 10.65
C GLY A 107 -7.48 -7.84 9.45
N VAL A 108 -8.39 -8.74 9.09
CA VAL A 108 -8.23 -9.63 7.93
C VAL A 108 -8.50 -8.85 6.65
N LYS A 109 -7.59 -8.99 5.68
CA LYS A 109 -7.72 -8.44 4.33
C LYS A 109 -7.99 -9.55 3.33
N ILE A 110 -8.91 -9.30 2.41
CA ILE A 110 -9.22 -10.23 1.32
C ILE A 110 -8.39 -9.82 0.11
N LEU A 111 -7.60 -10.76 -0.39
CA LEU A 111 -6.72 -10.58 -1.54
C LEU A 111 -7.23 -11.47 -2.68
N THR A 112 -7.60 -10.87 -3.82
CA THR A 112 -8.03 -11.61 -5.01
C THR A 112 -6.94 -11.52 -6.08
N LEU A 113 -6.45 -12.68 -6.51
CA LEU A 113 -5.40 -12.79 -7.52
C LEU A 113 -6.02 -12.82 -8.92
N HIS A 114 -5.48 -12.03 -9.82
CA HIS A 114 -5.78 -12.07 -11.25
C HIS A 114 -4.62 -12.77 -11.97
N LEU A 115 -4.93 -13.90 -12.56
CA LEU A 115 -3.93 -14.73 -13.25
C LEU A 115 -3.84 -14.32 -14.71
N ALA A 116 -2.63 -14.31 -15.27
CA ALA A 116 -2.45 -14.12 -16.70
C ALA A 116 -3.10 -15.29 -17.46
N ASP A 117 -3.83 -14.97 -18.52
CA ASP A 117 -4.40 -15.99 -19.41
C ASP A 117 -3.23 -16.74 -20.07
N GLY A 118 -3.04 -18.00 -19.69
CA GLY A 118 -2.03 -18.85 -20.30
C GLY A 118 -2.43 -19.20 -21.72
N GLU A 119 -1.71 -18.72 -22.73
CA GLU A 119 -1.87 -19.13 -24.12
C GLU A 119 -1.58 -20.64 -24.37
N ASN A 120 -1.33 -21.42 -23.33
CA ASN A 120 -1.10 -22.87 -23.38
C ASN A 120 -1.75 -23.59 -22.20
N ALA A 121 -3.07 -23.45 -22.03
CA ALA A 121 -3.84 -24.40 -21.23
C ALA A 121 -3.98 -25.72 -22.02
N GLY A 122 -2.86 -26.45 -22.17
CA GLY A 122 -2.89 -27.83 -22.59
C GLY A 122 -3.66 -28.65 -21.57
N CYS A 123 -4.64 -29.40 -22.04
CA CYS A 123 -5.51 -30.27 -21.27
C CYS A 123 -4.71 -31.31 -20.44
N GLY A 124 -4.35 -30.94 -19.21
CA GLY A 124 -3.69 -31.83 -18.26
C GLY A 124 -3.84 -31.25 -16.85
N SER A 125 -4.22 -32.09 -15.89
CA SER A 125 -4.53 -31.78 -14.49
C SER A 125 -3.41 -31.12 -13.67
N ASP A 126 -2.22 -30.87 -14.26
CA ASP A 126 -1.04 -30.37 -13.56
C ASP A 126 -0.75 -28.86 -13.81
N ASN A 127 -1.63 -28.14 -14.52
CA ASN A 127 -1.38 -26.79 -15.02
C ASN A 127 -1.82 -25.64 -14.09
N ILE A 128 -2.43 -25.91 -12.95
CA ILE A 128 -2.98 -24.88 -12.04
C ILE A 128 -1.87 -23.91 -11.56
N HIS A 129 -0.64 -24.36 -11.45
CA HIS A 129 0.50 -23.54 -10.95
C HIS A 129 1.40 -22.92 -12.02
N ASN A 130 1.06 -23.03 -13.30
CA ASN A 130 1.86 -22.40 -14.35
C ASN A 130 1.40 -20.95 -14.68
N ASN A 131 0.27 -20.54 -14.17
CA ASN A 131 -0.24 -19.20 -14.40
C ASN A 131 0.50 -18.21 -13.49
N LYS A 132 1.00 -17.14 -14.10
CA LYS A 132 1.59 -16.01 -13.36
C LYS A 132 0.49 -15.12 -12.81
N VAL A 133 0.72 -14.55 -11.64
CA VAL A 133 -0.14 -13.51 -11.09
C VAL A 133 0.18 -12.19 -11.79
N GLU A 134 -0.77 -11.67 -12.54
CA GLU A 134 -0.65 -10.41 -13.25
C GLU A 134 -0.86 -9.22 -12.32
N SER A 135 -1.94 -9.27 -11.54
CA SER A 135 -2.27 -8.25 -10.56
C SER A 135 -3.01 -8.86 -9.36
N VAL A 136 -3.13 -8.07 -8.31
CA VAL A 136 -3.87 -8.47 -7.09
C VAL A 136 -4.79 -7.33 -6.68
N THR A 137 -6.04 -7.67 -6.38
CA THR A 137 -7.00 -6.77 -5.74
C THR A 137 -6.97 -6.98 -4.23
N VAL A 138 -6.88 -5.89 -3.49
CA VAL A 138 -6.97 -5.85 -2.03
C VAL A 138 -8.26 -5.14 -1.64
N ASP A 139 -9.09 -5.76 -0.80
CA ASP A 139 -10.20 -5.09 -0.14
C ASP A 139 -9.65 -4.19 0.96
N MET A 140 -9.72 -2.87 0.72
CA MET A 140 -9.24 -1.83 1.62
C MET A 140 -10.29 -1.40 2.65
N LEU A 141 -11.49 -2.01 2.62
CA LEU A 141 -12.68 -1.69 3.42
C LEU A 141 -13.31 -0.34 3.05
N ALA A 142 -14.34 0.06 3.81
CA ALA A 142 -15.02 1.32 3.57
C ALA A 142 -14.19 2.53 4.07
N PRO A 143 -14.18 3.66 3.34
CA PRO A 143 -13.59 4.90 3.81
C PRO A 143 -14.45 5.51 4.93
N SER A 144 -13.82 6.30 5.80
CA SER A 144 -14.50 7.09 6.82
C SER A 144 -14.25 8.58 6.61
N PHE A 145 -15.26 9.40 6.89
CA PHE A 145 -15.21 10.85 6.69
C PHE A 145 -15.29 11.62 8.02
N HIS A 146 -15.78 10.98 9.08
CA HIS A 146 -15.94 11.53 10.43
C HIS A 146 -15.05 10.76 11.40
N VAL A 147 -13.83 11.25 11.62
CA VAL A 147 -12.85 10.69 12.54
C VAL A 147 -12.20 11.85 13.31
N PRO A 148 -12.83 12.33 14.40
CA PRO A 148 -12.37 13.52 15.13
C PRO A 148 -10.94 13.44 15.65
N GLU A 149 -10.45 12.24 15.93
CA GLU A 149 -9.06 12.00 16.34
C GLU A 149 -8.07 12.30 15.21
N GLN A 150 -8.52 12.25 13.95
CA GLN A 150 -7.68 12.43 12.77
C GLN A 150 -7.89 13.79 12.07
N TYR A 151 -9.10 14.36 12.20
CA TYR A 151 -9.45 15.60 11.52
C TYR A 151 -10.44 16.44 12.32
N ASP A 152 -10.07 17.71 12.58
CA ASP A 152 -10.95 18.71 13.14
C ASP A 152 -11.78 19.37 12.03
N GLU A 153 -13.02 18.93 11.86
CA GLU A 153 -13.96 19.44 10.85
C GLU A 153 -14.26 20.93 10.99
N THR A 154 -14.05 21.52 12.18
CA THR A 154 -14.26 22.96 12.41
C THR A 154 -13.20 23.82 11.73
N ALA A 155 -12.05 23.23 11.36
CA ALA A 155 -10.98 23.91 10.63
C ALA A 155 -11.36 24.19 9.15
N GLY A 156 -12.42 23.52 8.64
CA GLY A 156 -12.85 23.66 7.25
C GLY A 156 -11.93 22.91 6.26
N ASP A 157 -12.22 23.06 4.98
CA ASP A 157 -11.55 22.36 3.88
C ASP A 157 -10.33 23.09 3.29
N ALA A 158 -9.96 24.24 3.85
CA ALA A 158 -8.93 25.13 3.29
C ALA A 158 -7.69 25.20 4.20
N LEU A 159 -6.53 24.87 3.65
CA LEU A 159 -5.24 25.00 4.31
C LEU A 159 -4.37 26.03 3.57
N THR A 160 -3.82 27.01 4.30
CA THR A 160 -2.98 28.06 3.72
C THR A 160 -1.52 27.84 4.12
N VAL A 161 -0.64 27.77 3.12
CA VAL A 161 0.81 27.68 3.30
C VAL A 161 1.48 28.83 2.57
N GLY A 162 2.00 29.79 3.32
CA GLY A 162 2.52 31.04 2.76
C GLY A 162 1.41 31.86 2.08
N SER A 163 1.53 32.10 0.79
CA SER A 163 0.52 32.85 -0.01
C SER A 163 -0.44 31.93 -0.77
N ARG A 164 -0.33 30.61 -0.64
CA ARG A 164 -1.17 29.66 -1.39
C ARG A 164 -2.15 28.95 -0.47
N THR A 165 -3.41 28.95 -0.87
CA THR A 165 -4.48 28.19 -0.21
C THR A 165 -4.81 26.94 -1.03
N PHE A 166 -4.91 25.82 -0.36
CA PHE A 166 -5.33 24.55 -0.92
C PHE A 166 -6.67 24.16 -0.32
N HIS A 167 -7.63 23.80 -1.18
CA HIS A 167 -8.86 23.17 -0.77
C HIS A 167 -8.74 21.67 -0.93
N GLY A 168 -9.11 20.91 0.10
CA GLY A 168 -8.97 19.48 0.09
C GLY A 168 -10.15 18.75 0.69
N THR A 169 -10.19 17.45 0.47
CA THR A 169 -11.17 16.53 1.02
C THR A 169 -10.48 15.60 1.99
N PHE A 170 -10.95 15.55 3.23
CA PHE A 170 -10.48 14.56 4.20
C PHE A 170 -11.10 13.19 3.92
N VAL A 171 -10.27 12.15 3.90
CA VAL A 171 -10.68 10.74 3.78
C VAL A 171 -9.81 9.90 4.70
N SER A 172 -10.40 9.13 5.58
CA SER A 172 -9.68 8.12 6.35
C SER A 172 -9.82 6.75 5.69
N MET A 173 -8.69 6.12 5.40
CA MET A 173 -8.57 4.71 5.00
C MET A 173 -8.05 3.84 6.17
N GLY A 174 -8.41 4.23 7.42
CA GLY A 174 -7.83 3.72 8.67
C GLY A 174 -6.65 4.57 9.13
N ASN A 175 -6.07 5.37 8.25
CA ASN A 175 -5.12 6.45 8.49
C ASN A 175 -5.59 7.71 7.76
N PRO A 176 -5.23 8.92 8.24
CA PRO A 176 -5.73 10.20 7.70
C PRO A 176 -5.09 10.55 6.36
N HIS A 177 -5.91 11.01 5.43
CA HIS A 177 -5.54 11.56 4.13
C HIS A 177 -6.28 12.86 3.87
N PHE A 178 -5.58 13.85 3.32
CA PHE A 178 -6.17 15.10 2.86
C PHE A 178 -5.80 15.34 1.40
N VAL A 179 -6.79 15.25 0.51
CA VAL A 179 -6.60 15.23 -0.93
C VAL A 179 -6.91 16.60 -1.52
N CYS A 180 -5.92 17.24 -2.13
CA CYS A 180 -6.02 18.55 -2.78
C CYS A 180 -5.92 18.39 -4.30
N PHE A 181 -6.95 18.84 -5.03
CA PHE A 181 -6.89 18.87 -6.49
C PHE A 181 -6.15 20.13 -6.96
N VAL A 182 -5.21 19.94 -7.89
CA VAL A 182 -4.35 20.99 -8.46
C VAL A 182 -4.35 20.91 -9.97
N ASP A 183 -4.04 22.03 -10.66
CA ASP A 183 -4.05 22.09 -12.12
C ASP A 183 -2.72 21.63 -12.75
N ASP A 184 -1.60 21.71 -12.02
CA ASP A 184 -0.27 21.33 -12.47
C ASP A 184 0.50 20.71 -11.32
N ILE A 185 0.49 19.38 -11.28
CA ILE A 185 1.14 18.60 -10.22
C ILE A 185 2.65 18.45 -10.45
N ASP A 186 3.10 18.54 -11.69
CA ASP A 186 4.49 18.26 -12.05
C ASP A 186 5.43 19.43 -11.61
N THR A 187 4.92 20.67 -11.58
CA THR A 187 5.66 21.83 -11.10
C THR A 187 5.44 22.13 -9.63
N LEU A 188 4.53 21.39 -8.95
CA LEU A 188 4.22 21.62 -7.55
C LEU A 188 5.36 21.18 -6.62
N ASP A 189 5.78 22.08 -5.72
CA ASP A 189 6.73 21.74 -4.64
C ASP A 189 6.00 20.95 -3.52
N VAL A 190 5.86 19.64 -3.75
CA VAL A 190 5.19 18.72 -2.82
C VAL A 190 5.87 18.70 -1.47
N ALA A 191 7.21 18.81 -1.42
CA ALA A 191 7.94 18.78 -0.16
C ALA A 191 7.59 20.00 0.70
N ARG A 192 7.60 21.18 0.10
CA ARG A 192 7.31 22.45 0.79
C ARG A 192 5.87 22.47 1.33
N TYR A 193 4.90 22.17 0.48
CA TYR A 193 3.51 22.29 0.85
C TYR A 193 3.05 21.11 1.72
N GLY A 194 3.44 19.90 1.36
CA GLY A 194 3.06 18.68 2.08
C GLY A 194 3.58 18.66 3.50
N SER A 195 4.87 19.01 3.72
CA SER A 195 5.46 19.05 5.07
C SER A 195 4.79 20.06 5.99
N ALA A 196 4.40 21.21 5.46
CA ALA A 196 3.70 22.24 6.24
C ALA A 196 2.25 21.83 6.55
N MET A 197 1.57 21.18 5.61
CA MET A 197 0.18 20.74 5.78
C MET A 197 0.07 19.50 6.66
N GLU A 198 1.04 18.57 6.61
CA GLU A 198 1.08 17.37 7.47
C GLU A 198 0.81 17.68 8.94
N VAL A 199 1.39 18.79 9.43
CA VAL A 199 1.37 19.19 10.84
C VAL A 199 0.37 20.33 11.13
N ALA A 200 -0.53 20.62 10.21
CA ALA A 200 -1.55 21.65 10.42
C ALA A 200 -2.45 21.29 11.61
N SER A 201 -2.92 22.31 12.33
CA SER A 201 -3.77 22.12 13.52
C SER A 201 -5.08 21.38 13.25
N ALA A 202 -5.51 21.34 12.00
CA ALA A 202 -6.65 20.53 11.56
C ALA A 202 -6.44 19.01 11.72
N PHE A 203 -5.19 18.55 11.87
CA PHE A 203 -4.83 17.14 11.94
C PHE A 203 -4.14 16.78 13.26
N PRO A 204 -4.89 16.39 14.31
CA PRO A 204 -4.33 16.06 15.64
C PRO A 204 -3.25 14.97 15.59
N GLU A 205 -3.42 13.96 14.73
CA GLU A 205 -2.46 12.86 14.54
C GLU A 205 -1.52 13.06 13.35
N ARG A 206 -1.42 14.28 12.79
CA ARG A 206 -0.83 14.58 11.48
C ARG A 206 -1.58 13.88 10.34
N CYS A 207 -1.29 14.21 9.09
CA CYS A 207 -2.03 13.72 7.93
C CYS A 207 -1.11 13.43 6.76
N ASN A 208 -1.45 12.40 5.96
CA ASN A 208 -0.88 12.24 4.62
C ASN A 208 -1.53 13.29 3.71
N ILE A 209 -0.74 13.96 2.90
CA ILE A 209 -1.22 15.00 2.00
C ILE A 209 -1.04 14.54 0.56
N GLU A 210 -2.14 14.36 -0.13
CA GLU A 210 -2.18 14.02 -1.54
C GLU A 210 -2.45 15.26 -2.39
N PHE A 211 -1.61 15.49 -3.38
CA PHE A 211 -1.88 16.43 -4.46
C PHE A 211 -2.27 15.62 -5.68
N ALA A 212 -3.39 15.96 -6.30
CA ALA A 212 -3.98 15.20 -7.40
C ALA A 212 -4.36 16.09 -8.58
N GLU A 213 -4.11 15.62 -9.79
CA GLU A 213 -4.49 16.27 -11.03
C GLU A 213 -5.30 15.32 -11.90
N ILE A 214 -6.44 15.76 -12.38
CA ILE A 214 -7.25 14.99 -13.32
C ILE A 214 -6.67 15.16 -14.72
N LYS A 215 -6.23 14.06 -15.31
CA LYS A 215 -5.70 14.06 -16.68
C LYS A 215 -6.81 14.01 -17.74
N ALA A 216 -6.48 14.39 -18.95
CA ALA A 216 -7.46 14.49 -20.06
C ALA A 216 -8.15 13.15 -20.40
N ASP A 217 -7.49 12.02 -20.13
CA ASP A 217 -8.02 10.67 -20.31
C ASP A 217 -8.85 10.15 -19.13
N GLY A 218 -9.03 10.98 -18.09
CA GLY A 218 -9.76 10.65 -16.86
C GLY A 218 -8.93 9.93 -15.81
N ALA A 219 -7.66 9.62 -16.07
CA ALA A 219 -6.75 9.13 -15.03
C ALA A 219 -6.42 10.25 -14.03
N ILE A 220 -6.04 9.87 -12.82
CA ILE A 220 -5.69 10.82 -11.76
C ILE A 220 -4.21 10.67 -11.43
N ARG A 221 -3.42 11.70 -11.76
CA ARG A 221 -2.03 11.79 -11.38
C ARG A 221 -1.95 12.26 -9.93
N THR A 222 -1.24 11.51 -9.07
CA THR A 222 -1.16 11.79 -7.64
C THR A 222 0.29 11.76 -7.17
N ARG A 223 0.66 12.73 -6.33
CA ARG A 223 1.92 12.76 -5.57
C ARG A 223 1.58 12.97 -4.10
N VAL A 224 2.30 12.29 -3.23
CA VAL A 224 2.00 12.26 -1.80
C VAL A 224 3.18 12.74 -0.97
N TRP A 225 2.84 13.46 0.08
CA TRP A 225 3.69 13.64 1.25
C TRP A 225 3.13 12.75 2.36
N GLU A 226 3.78 11.62 2.61
CA GLU A 226 3.33 10.68 3.65
C GLU A 226 3.75 11.12 5.04
N ARG A 227 2.84 10.96 5.98
CA ARG A 227 3.02 11.25 7.39
C ARG A 227 4.24 10.52 7.96
N GLY A 228 5.25 11.31 8.38
CA GLY A 228 6.50 10.79 8.97
C GLY A 228 7.51 10.21 7.98
N SER A 229 7.16 10.09 6.68
CA SER A 229 8.05 9.50 5.65
C SER A 229 8.43 10.47 4.54
N GLY A 230 7.66 11.56 4.37
CA GLY A 230 7.90 12.53 3.30
C GLY A 230 7.41 12.06 1.94
N ILE A 231 8.10 12.45 0.85
CA ILE A 231 7.73 12.03 -0.49
C ILE A 231 8.06 10.56 -0.67
N THR A 232 7.04 9.77 -1.07
CA THR A 232 7.19 8.35 -1.40
C THR A 232 6.76 8.09 -2.84
N MET A 233 7.24 6.97 -3.41
CA MET A 233 6.95 6.59 -4.78
C MET A 233 5.50 6.13 -4.97
N ALA A 234 4.88 5.56 -3.91
CA ALA A 234 3.52 5.04 -3.95
C ALA A 234 2.94 4.86 -2.55
N CYS A 235 1.76 5.42 -2.32
CA CYS A 235 0.94 5.22 -1.13
C CYS A 235 -0.39 4.55 -1.52
N GLY A 236 -0.60 3.30 -1.10
CA GLY A 236 -1.81 2.54 -1.47
C GLY A 236 -3.09 3.15 -0.87
N THR A 237 -3.05 3.53 0.42
CA THR A 237 -4.18 4.19 1.09
C THR A 237 -4.41 5.60 0.53
N GLY A 238 -3.33 6.32 0.17
CA GLY A 238 -3.43 7.62 -0.50
C GLY A 238 -4.07 7.54 -1.88
N ALA A 239 -3.76 6.50 -2.66
CA ALA A 239 -4.43 6.24 -3.93
C ALA A 239 -5.94 5.98 -3.74
N CYS A 240 -6.31 5.19 -2.72
CA CYS A 240 -7.70 4.94 -2.37
C CYS A 240 -8.43 6.24 -1.95
N ALA A 241 -7.80 7.01 -1.05
CA ALA A 241 -8.34 8.30 -0.60
C ALA A 241 -8.50 9.29 -1.76
N THR A 242 -7.53 9.34 -2.69
CA THR A 242 -7.59 10.18 -3.89
C THR A 242 -8.77 9.82 -4.78
N ALA A 243 -8.99 8.52 -5.05
CA ALA A 243 -10.13 8.06 -5.85
C ALA A 243 -11.47 8.42 -5.20
N VAL A 244 -11.59 8.18 -3.88
CA VAL A 244 -12.80 8.51 -3.11
C VAL A 244 -13.05 10.01 -3.13
N ALA A 245 -12.04 10.84 -2.86
CA ALA A 245 -12.15 12.30 -2.90
C ALA A 245 -12.56 12.81 -4.30
N ALA A 246 -12.04 12.19 -5.37
CA ALA A 246 -12.40 12.54 -6.74
C ALA A 246 -13.88 12.28 -7.05
N VAL A 247 -14.43 11.18 -6.54
CA VAL A 247 -15.87 10.87 -6.66
C VAL A 247 -16.71 11.90 -5.89
N ILE A 248 -16.33 12.21 -4.63
CA ILE A 248 -17.03 13.18 -3.80
C ILE A 248 -17.04 14.56 -4.47
N ALA A 249 -15.92 14.96 -5.06
CA ALA A 249 -15.78 16.23 -5.77
C ALA A 249 -16.45 16.24 -7.19
N GLY A 250 -17.05 15.13 -7.61
CA GLY A 250 -17.67 15.02 -8.94
C GLY A 250 -16.66 15.07 -10.11
N LYS A 251 -15.40 14.75 -9.84
CA LYS A 251 -14.28 14.82 -10.81
C LYS A 251 -13.99 13.48 -11.49
N SER A 252 -14.51 12.38 -10.99
CA SER A 252 -14.24 11.03 -11.49
C SER A 252 -15.44 10.12 -11.23
N SER A 253 -15.52 9.01 -11.98
CA SER A 253 -16.41 7.90 -11.67
C SER A 253 -15.88 7.10 -10.48
N ARG A 254 -16.67 6.11 -10.01
CA ARG A 254 -16.27 5.21 -8.91
C ARG A 254 -15.12 4.26 -9.28
N ARG A 255 -14.65 4.28 -10.52
CA ARG A 255 -13.48 3.51 -10.99
C ARG A 255 -12.48 4.47 -11.61
N SER A 256 -11.26 4.46 -11.08
CA SER A 256 -10.21 5.39 -11.50
C SER A 256 -8.86 4.69 -11.58
N ALA A 257 -8.05 5.09 -12.56
CA ALA A 257 -6.62 4.79 -12.59
C ALA A 257 -5.87 5.89 -11.84
N ILE A 258 -5.18 5.55 -10.77
CA ILE A 258 -4.35 6.46 -9.97
C ILE A 258 -2.90 6.26 -10.35
N ILE A 259 -2.31 7.29 -10.99
CA ILE A 259 -0.93 7.28 -11.47
C ILE A 259 -0.04 7.93 -10.43
N MET A 260 0.87 7.19 -9.84
CA MET A 260 1.87 7.64 -8.88
C MET A 260 3.28 7.56 -9.49
N ASP A 261 4.29 8.07 -8.80
CA ASP A 261 5.68 8.04 -9.29
C ASP A 261 6.18 6.59 -9.46
N GLY A 262 5.73 5.66 -8.63
CA GLY A 262 6.13 4.26 -8.64
C GLY A 262 5.27 3.34 -9.51
N GLY A 263 4.15 3.82 -10.07
CA GLY A 263 3.25 3.01 -10.91
C GLY A 263 1.79 3.37 -10.78
N THR A 264 0.96 2.61 -11.49
CA THR A 264 -0.49 2.83 -11.55
C THR A 264 -1.22 1.81 -10.70
N LEU A 265 -2.22 2.27 -9.94
CA LEU A 265 -3.20 1.46 -9.24
C LEU A 265 -4.59 1.73 -9.82
N HIS A 266 -5.40 0.69 -9.94
CA HIS A 266 -6.80 0.81 -10.32
C HIS A 266 -7.64 0.71 -9.04
N ILE A 267 -8.42 1.76 -8.78
CA ILE A 267 -9.24 1.87 -7.58
C ILE A 267 -10.71 1.83 -7.97
N GLU A 268 -11.48 1.01 -7.27
CA GLU A 268 -12.93 0.98 -7.34
C GLU A 268 -13.54 1.27 -5.97
N TRP A 269 -14.31 2.33 -5.84
CA TRP A 269 -15.17 2.55 -4.69
C TRP A 269 -16.53 1.94 -4.99
N ASN A 270 -16.73 0.70 -4.56
CA ASN A 270 -17.87 -0.12 -4.89
C ASN A 270 -19.16 0.43 -4.24
N GLU A 271 -20.23 0.52 -5.01
CA GLU A 271 -21.50 1.09 -4.56
C GLU A 271 -22.33 0.10 -3.74
N ALA A 272 -22.15 -1.21 -3.97
CA ALA A 272 -22.98 -2.23 -3.35
C ALA A 272 -22.64 -2.46 -1.87
N ASP A 273 -21.35 -2.39 -1.52
CA ASP A 273 -20.85 -2.64 -0.16
C ASP A 273 -20.14 -1.44 0.47
N GLY A 274 -19.89 -0.39 -0.31
CA GLY A 274 -19.19 0.82 0.13
C GLY A 274 -17.67 0.64 0.31
N HIS A 275 -17.12 -0.54 0.00
CA HIS A 275 -15.69 -0.82 0.12
C HIS A 275 -14.87 -0.21 -1.02
N VAL A 276 -13.61 0.05 -0.75
CA VAL A 276 -12.62 0.47 -1.74
C VAL A 276 -11.76 -0.73 -2.11
N TYR A 277 -11.77 -1.10 -3.36
CA TYR A 277 -10.96 -2.16 -3.92
C TYR A 277 -9.77 -1.58 -4.67
N MET A 278 -8.57 -2.01 -4.28
CA MET A 278 -7.31 -1.55 -4.87
C MET A 278 -6.65 -2.67 -5.64
N THR A 279 -6.57 -2.54 -6.96
CA THR A 279 -5.92 -3.49 -7.86
C THR A 279 -4.60 -2.92 -8.37
N GLY A 280 -3.56 -3.73 -8.32
CA GLY A 280 -2.26 -3.31 -8.85
C GLY A 280 -1.26 -4.45 -8.98
N PRO A 281 -0.11 -4.18 -9.61
CA PRO A 281 0.94 -5.16 -9.83
C PRO A 281 1.70 -5.49 -8.56
N ALA A 282 2.39 -6.62 -8.60
CA ALA A 282 3.43 -7.01 -7.67
C ALA A 282 4.55 -7.70 -8.46
N ALA A 283 5.80 -7.43 -8.11
CA ALA A 283 6.95 -7.95 -8.85
C ALA A 283 8.01 -8.52 -7.92
N PHE A 284 8.56 -9.67 -8.31
CA PHE A 284 9.80 -10.19 -7.73
C PHE A 284 11.00 -9.37 -8.24
N VAL A 285 11.98 -9.13 -7.38
CA VAL A 285 13.23 -8.49 -7.76
C VAL A 285 14.37 -9.52 -7.72
N PHE A 286 14.62 -10.10 -6.55
CA PHE A 286 15.61 -11.18 -6.39
C PHE A 286 15.36 -11.96 -5.10
N ASP A 287 15.95 -13.17 -5.03
CA ASP A 287 16.07 -13.96 -3.80
C ASP A 287 17.48 -13.81 -3.24
N GLY A 288 17.61 -13.88 -1.91
CA GLY A 288 18.89 -13.81 -1.24
C GLY A 288 18.91 -14.54 0.08
N GLU A 289 20.08 -14.52 0.72
CA GLU A 289 20.32 -15.11 2.04
C GLU A 289 21.17 -14.14 2.87
N ILE A 290 20.83 -13.96 4.13
CA ILE A 290 21.54 -13.10 5.07
C ILE A 290 21.86 -13.87 6.35
N GLU A 291 23.07 -13.69 6.90
CA GLU A 291 23.47 -14.24 8.20
C GLU A 291 22.90 -13.38 9.34
N ILE A 292 22.44 -14.04 10.42
CA ILE A 292 21.91 -13.43 11.66
C ILE A 292 22.62 -13.93 12.91
#